data_4870a84125229f3b0587f07cd8e47357
#
_entry.id   4870a84125229f3b0587f07cd8e47357
#
_cell.length_a   1.000
_cell.length_b   1.000
_cell.length_c   1.000
_cell.angle_alpha   90.00
_cell.angle_beta   90.00
_cell.angle_gamma   90.00
#
_symmetry.space_group_name_H-M   'P 1'
#
loop_
_entity.id
_entity.type
_entity.pdbx_description
1 polymer ?
#
loop_
_entity_poly.entity_id
_entity_poly.type
_entity_poly.pdbx_seq_one_letter_code
_entity_poly.pdbx_strand_id
1 'polypeptide(L)'
;MHDDFGLYPREESFDPFSVMLFKALQVIAFLFFIALLAIAPDSKDGKIDSKAEFIITMDWPDDHPDDLDMFVQDPAGNIAWYRHREAGFLVLDRDDRGGANDFIIVNGKKIPSPIREEIVTHPWHRSGRIYHVNVSHFQALTHTPVSAKVKVQKLNPTAQVIYDNIVTVDHTGDEKTPCVSRLMRQAR
;
A
#
# COMPACT_ATOMS: atom_id res chain seq x y z
N MET A 1 42.53 -32.56 77.83
CA MET A 1 42.69 -32.58 76.41
C MET A 1 41.31 -32.32 75.85
N HIS A 2 40.96 -31.03 75.65
CA HIS A 2 39.66 -30.62 75.20
C HIS A 2 39.94 -29.72 73.93
N ASP A 3 39.65 -30.25 72.78
CA ASP A 3 39.72 -29.51 71.52
C ASP A 3 38.43 -28.73 71.33
N ASP A 4 38.47 -27.46 71.66
CA ASP A 4 37.43 -26.51 71.34
C ASP A 4 37.55 -26.15 69.81
N PHE A 5 36.77 -26.84 69.04
CA PHE A 5 36.50 -26.46 67.66
C PHE A 5 35.54 -25.25 67.66
N GLY A 6 36.12 -24.05 67.83
CA GLY A 6 35.36 -22.82 67.72
C GLY A 6 34.96 -22.56 66.28
N LEU A 7 33.72 -22.90 65.94
CA LEU A 7 33.04 -22.40 64.77
C LEU A 7 32.67 -20.93 65.00
N TYR A 8 33.62 -20.06 64.71
CA TYR A 8 33.31 -18.64 64.56
C TYR A 8 32.53 -18.47 63.26
N PRO A 9 31.33 -17.90 63.27
CA PRO A 9 30.66 -17.51 62.05
C PRO A 9 31.54 -16.48 61.37
N ARG A 10 31.93 -16.78 60.15
CA ARG A 10 32.66 -15.83 59.28
C ARG A 10 31.75 -14.63 59.07
N GLU A 11 32.07 -13.51 59.75
CA GLU A 11 31.39 -12.27 59.46
C GLU A 11 31.67 -11.93 58.00
N GLU A 12 30.63 -12.01 57.16
CA GLU A 12 30.75 -11.52 55.81
C GLU A 12 31.02 -10.02 55.88
N SER A 13 32.23 -9.60 55.54
CA SER A 13 32.59 -8.20 55.54
C SER A 13 31.73 -7.49 54.51
N PHE A 14 30.78 -6.72 54.98
CA PHE A 14 29.96 -5.88 54.15
C PHE A 14 30.85 -4.81 53.52
N ASP A 15 31.05 -4.90 52.17
CA ASP A 15 31.79 -3.90 51.44
C ASP A 15 30.81 -2.88 50.84
N PRO A 16 30.65 -1.70 51.46
CA PRO A 16 29.71 -0.69 50.99
C PRO A 16 30.07 -0.16 49.62
N PHE A 17 31.33 -0.21 49.20
CA PHE A 17 31.76 0.23 47.88
C PHE A 17 31.27 -0.70 46.80
N SER A 18 31.39 -2.01 46.96
CA SER A 18 30.87 -3.00 46.01
C SER A 18 29.34 -2.91 45.86
N VAL A 19 28.63 -2.69 46.96
CA VAL A 19 27.18 -2.51 46.92
C VAL A 19 26.77 -1.25 46.19
N MET A 20 27.48 -0.15 46.42
CA MET A 20 27.26 1.11 45.73
C MET A 20 27.51 0.98 44.21
N LEU A 21 28.64 0.32 43.84
CA LEU A 21 28.98 0.05 42.45
C LEU A 21 27.91 -0.81 41.74
N PHE A 22 27.45 -1.85 42.42
CA PHE A 22 26.41 -2.72 41.89
C PHE A 22 25.08 -1.95 41.65
N LYS A 23 24.70 -1.08 42.60
CA LYS A 23 23.51 -0.21 42.43
C LYS A 23 23.66 0.78 41.28
N ALA A 24 24.83 1.39 41.13
CA ALA A 24 25.12 2.28 40.02
C ALA A 24 25.03 1.52 38.67
N LEU A 25 25.58 0.31 38.60
CA LEU A 25 25.49 -0.53 37.40
C LEU A 25 24.02 -0.90 37.06
N GLN A 26 23.23 -1.24 38.09
CA GLN A 26 21.79 -1.52 37.87
C GLN A 26 21.06 -0.30 37.27
N VAL A 27 21.29 0.90 37.78
CA VAL A 27 20.67 2.12 37.26
C VAL A 27 21.13 2.38 35.82
N ILE A 28 22.40 2.25 35.51
CA ILE A 28 22.92 2.43 34.15
C ILE A 28 22.30 1.40 33.19
N ALA A 29 22.25 0.12 33.59
CA ALA A 29 21.63 -0.94 32.78
C ALA A 29 20.15 -0.66 32.53
N PHE A 30 19.43 -0.19 33.54
CA PHE A 30 18.02 0.17 33.39
C PHE A 30 17.79 1.35 32.45
N LEU A 31 18.60 2.42 32.58
CA LEU A 31 18.56 3.56 31.67
C LEU A 31 18.94 3.18 30.24
N PHE A 32 19.90 2.29 30.08
CA PHE A 32 20.28 1.76 28.78
C PHE A 32 19.11 0.97 28.15
N PHE A 33 18.39 0.17 28.94
CA PHE A 33 17.23 -0.56 28.46
C PHE A 33 16.09 0.38 28.05
N ILE A 34 15.83 1.44 28.83
CA ILE A 34 14.87 2.48 28.46
C ILE A 34 15.31 3.19 27.16
N ALA A 35 16.59 3.50 27.03
CA ALA A 35 17.12 4.14 25.83
C ALA A 35 16.96 3.23 24.61
N LEU A 36 17.19 1.91 24.74
CA LEU A 36 16.92 0.95 23.65
C LEU A 36 15.45 0.90 23.26
N LEU A 37 14.52 0.94 24.24
CA LEU A 37 13.09 1.00 23.95
C LEU A 37 12.67 2.32 23.28
N ALA A 38 13.31 3.42 23.64
CA ALA A 38 13.08 4.73 23.05
C ALA A 38 13.70 4.90 21.65
N ILE A 39 14.79 4.17 21.39
CA ILE A 39 15.46 4.12 20.08
C ILE A 39 14.85 3.05 19.19
N ALA A 40 13.99 2.14 19.75
CA ALA A 40 13.21 1.26 18.90
C ALA A 40 12.52 2.15 17.88
N PRO A 41 12.90 2.10 16.58
CA PRO A 41 12.21 2.90 15.60
C PRO A 41 10.75 2.55 15.76
N ASP A 42 9.89 3.59 15.90
CA ASP A 42 8.52 3.40 15.51
C ASP A 42 8.60 2.58 14.23
N SER A 43 8.10 1.37 14.24
CA SER A 43 7.82 0.66 13.04
C SER A 43 6.76 1.51 12.35
N LYS A 44 7.17 2.65 11.79
CA LYS A 44 6.54 3.16 10.59
C LYS A 44 6.63 1.93 9.72
N ASP A 45 5.47 1.29 9.58
CA ASP A 45 5.33 0.21 8.63
C ASP A 45 6.18 0.62 7.46
N GLY A 46 7.34 0.00 7.35
CA GLY A 46 8.26 0.30 6.27
C GLY A 46 7.50 -0.13 5.06
N LYS A 47 6.70 0.80 4.55
CA LYS A 47 6.15 0.71 3.22
C LYS A 47 7.40 0.64 2.39
N ILE A 48 7.88 -0.59 2.21
CA ILE A 48 8.89 -0.86 1.20
C ILE A 48 8.19 -0.33 -0.04
N ASP A 49 8.67 0.78 -0.58
CA ASP A 49 8.22 1.27 -1.87
C ASP A 49 8.52 0.16 -2.86
N SER A 50 7.61 -0.80 -2.92
CA SER A 50 7.67 -1.85 -3.89
C SER A 50 7.44 -1.16 -5.21
N LYS A 51 8.50 -1.04 -6.00
CA LYS A 51 8.42 -0.44 -7.34
C LYS A 51 7.30 -1.13 -8.07
N ALA A 52 6.31 -0.37 -8.49
CA ALA A 52 5.24 -0.90 -9.31
C ALA A 52 5.87 -1.54 -10.56
N GLU A 53 5.49 -2.78 -10.85
CA GLU A 53 5.91 -3.46 -12.08
C GLU A 53 4.88 -3.29 -13.18
N PHE A 54 3.63 -3.06 -12.79
CA PHE A 54 2.51 -2.85 -13.68
C PHE A 54 1.68 -1.67 -13.19
N ILE A 55 1.17 -0.91 -14.16
CA ILE A 55 0.15 0.12 -13.98
C ILE A 55 -1.04 -0.25 -14.85
N ILE A 56 -2.22 -0.20 -14.27
CA ILE A 56 -3.50 -0.29 -14.96
C ILE A 56 -4.12 1.09 -14.85
N THR A 57 -4.40 1.72 -15.97
CA THR A 57 -5.07 3.02 -16.04
C THR A 57 -6.40 2.89 -16.75
N MET A 58 -7.38 3.66 -16.31
CA MET A 58 -8.63 3.88 -16.97
C MET A 58 -8.81 5.39 -17.15
N ASP A 59 -8.95 5.82 -18.39
CA ASP A 59 -9.12 7.22 -18.75
C ASP A 59 -10.45 7.40 -19.47
N TRP A 60 -11.21 8.46 -19.18
CA TRP A 60 -12.39 8.88 -19.94
C TRP A 60 -12.33 10.37 -20.23
N PRO A 61 -13.23 10.94 -21.07
CA PRO A 61 -13.10 12.32 -21.50
C PRO A 61 -12.98 13.30 -20.33
N ASP A 62 -11.99 14.19 -20.40
CA ASP A 62 -11.77 15.26 -19.44
C ASP A 62 -13.03 16.09 -19.25
N ASP A 63 -13.20 16.66 -18.06
CA ASP A 63 -14.40 17.43 -17.67
C ASP A 63 -15.72 16.64 -17.74
N HIS A 64 -15.69 15.32 -18.01
CA HIS A 64 -16.92 14.53 -18.02
C HIS A 64 -17.52 14.45 -16.61
N PRO A 65 -18.83 14.73 -16.44
CA PRO A 65 -19.43 14.77 -15.11
C PRO A 65 -19.71 13.37 -14.53
N ASP A 66 -19.76 12.34 -15.38
CA ASP A 66 -20.08 10.98 -14.97
C ASP A 66 -18.91 10.37 -14.18
N ASP A 67 -19.28 9.52 -13.23
CA ASP A 67 -18.36 8.79 -12.35
C ASP A 67 -18.22 7.33 -12.82
N LEU A 68 -16.99 6.95 -13.17
CA LEU A 68 -16.66 5.60 -13.59
C LEU A 68 -15.68 5.00 -12.59
N ASP A 69 -15.99 3.80 -12.12
CA ASP A 69 -15.13 3.05 -11.19
C ASP A 69 -14.45 1.88 -11.88
N MET A 70 -13.19 1.68 -11.51
CA MET A 70 -12.41 0.52 -11.92
C MET A 70 -12.28 -0.51 -10.79
N PHE A 71 -12.55 -1.77 -11.10
CA PHE A 71 -12.33 -2.90 -10.20
C PHE A 71 -11.24 -3.77 -10.80
N VAL A 72 -10.20 -4.04 -10.04
CA VAL A 72 -9.12 -4.92 -10.48
C VAL A 72 -9.04 -6.12 -9.56
N GLN A 73 -9.18 -7.31 -10.13
CA GLN A 73 -9.03 -8.57 -9.41
C GLN A 73 -7.73 -9.25 -9.80
N ASP A 74 -6.95 -9.63 -8.79
CA ASP A 74 -5.75 -10.42 -8.97
C ASP A 74 -6.07 -11.94 -9.08
N PRO A 75 -5.10 -12.76 -9.50
CA PRO A 75 -5.28 -14.22 -9.60
C PRO A 75 -5.51 -14.94 -8.26
N ALA A 76 -5.33 -14.28 -7.14
CA ALA A 76 -5.61 -14.82 -5.81
C ALA A 76 -7.04 -14.51 -5.34
N GLY A 77 -7.77 -13.69 -6.13
CA GLY A 77 -9.14 -13.27 -5.83
C GLY A 77 -9.24 -11.98 -5.04
N ASN A 78 -8.13 -11.28 -4.78
CA ASN A 78 -8.16 -9.97 -4.14
C ASN A 78 -8.69 -8.94 -5.13
N ILE A 79 -9.54 -8.03 -4.69
CA ILE A 79 -10.15 -6.99 -5.54
C ILE A 79 -9.83 -5.61 -4.96
N ALA A 80 -9.12 -4.78 -5.75
CA ALA A 80 -8.92 -3.37 -5.45
C ALA A 80 -10.01 -2.54 -6.15
N TRP A 81 -10.61 -1.58 -5.42
CA TRP A 81 -11.66 -0.66 -5.86
C TRP A 81 -11.81 0.49 -4.86
N TYR A 82 -12.62 1.50 -5.13
CA TYR A 82 -12.70 2.72 -4.34
C TYR A 82 -12.93 2.54 -2.82
N ARG A 83 -13.66 1.49 -2.38
CA ARG A 83 -13.85 1.17 -0.95
C ARG A 83 -12.77 0.27 -0.37
N HIS A 84 -11.99 -0.41 -1.19
CA HIS A 84 -10.94 -1.32 -0.78
C HIS A 84 -9.70 -1.06 -1.64
N ARG A 85 -9.06 0.06 -1.37
CA ARG A 85 -7.98 0.59 -2.20
C ARG A 85 -6.71 -0.27 -2.19
N GLU A 86 -6.52 -1.05 -1.14
CA GLU A 86 -5.37 -1.96 -1.00
C GLU A 86 -5.90 -3.38 -0.85
N ALA A 87 -5.60 -4.26 -1.80
CA ALA A 87 -6.07 -5.64 -1.84
C ALA A 87 -4.96 -6.59 -2.32
N GLY A 88 -4.38 -7.37 -1.41
CA GLY A 88 -3.21 -8.18 -1.71
C GLY A 88 -2.02 -7.29 -2.08
N PHE A 89 -1.59 -7.34 -3.35
CA PHE A 89 -0.53 -6.47 -3.87
C PHE A 89 -1.08 -5.37 -4.82
N LEU A 90 -2.38 -5.30 -4.98
CA LEU A 90 -3.02 -4.25 -5.76
C LEU A 90 -3.19 -3.00 -4.90
N VAL A 91 -2.90 -1.85 -5.46
CA VAL A 91 -3.12 -0.55 -4.82
C VAL A 91 -3.83 0.38 -5.81
N LEU A 92 -5.01 0.87 -5.44
CA LEU A 92 -5.71 1.94 -6.17
C LEU A 92 -5.09 3.28 -5.72
N ASP A 93 -4.16 3.78 -6.52
CA ASP A 93 -3.43 5.02 -6.23
C ASP A 93 -4.29 6.24 -6.44
N ARG A 94 -5.04 6.27 -7.54
CA ARG A 94 -5.94 7.35 -7.91
C ARG A 94 -7.35 6.82 -8.15
N ASP A 95 -8.31 7.50 -7.57
CA ASP A 95 -9.75 7.30 -7.66
C ASP A 95 -10.39 8.65 -8.02
N ASP A 96 -10.94 8.76 -9.21
CA ASP A 96 -11.63 9.94 -9.70
C ASP A 96 -13.14 9.73 -9.56
N ARG A 97 -13.84 10.70 -9.01
CA ARG A 97 -15.27 10.64 -8.74
C ARG A 97 -16.08 11.59 -9.62
N GLY A 98 -15.72 11.64 -10.90
CA GLY A 98 -16.36 12.55 -11.85
C GLY A 98 -16.22 14.00 -11.38
N GLY A 99 -17.29 14.80 -11.48
CA GLY A 99 -17.30 16.19 -11.06
C GLY A 99 -17.11 16.45 -9.56
N ALA A 100 -17.05 15.42 -8.72
CA ALA A 100 -17.02 15.60 -7.26
C ALA A 100 -15.65 15.98 -6.70
N ASN A 101 -14.54 15.64 -7.37
CA ASN A 101 -13.18 15.89 -6.91
C ASN A 101 -12.27 16.62 -7.93
N ASP A 102 -12.86 17.49 -8.75
CA ASP A 102 -12.21 18.23 -9.83
C ASP A 102 -11.21 19.30 -9.36
N PHE A 103 -10.51 19.05 -8.29
CA PHE A 103 -9.48 19.97 -7.82
C PHE A 103 -8.38 19.28 -7.05
N ILE A 104 -7.18 19.81 -7.20
CA ILE A 104 -6.04 19.49 -6.35
C ILE A 104 -5.72 20.66 -5.43
N ILE A 105 -5.17 20.38 -4.25
CA ILE A 105 -4.73 21.43 -3.33
C ILE A 105 -3.23 21.58 -3.42
N VAL A 106 -2.76 22.72 -3.91
CA VAL A 106 -1.34 23.08 -3.96
C VAL A 106 -1.10 24.31 -3.13
N ASN A 107 -0.28 24.20 -2.09
CA ASN A 107 0.01 25.31 -1.16
C ASN A 107 -1.26 25.97 -0.59
N GLY A 108 -2.28 25.18 -0.26
CA GLY A 108 -3.55 25.64 0.28
C GLY A 108 -4.52 26.27 -0.75
N LYS A 109 -4.17 26.31 -2.02
CA LYS A 109 -5.04 26.78 -3.11
C LYS A 109 -5.65 25.61 -3.84
N LYS A 110 -6.96 25.69 -4.11
CA LYS A 110 -7.66 24.77 -5.00
C LYS A 110 -7.31 25.08 -6.45
N ILE A 111 -6.77 24.10 -7.17
CA ILE A 111 -6.48 24.20 -8.60
C ILE A 111 -7.40 23.20 -9.30
N PRO A 112 -8.18 23.61 -10.31
CA PRO A 112 -8.99 22.70 -11.11
C PRO A 112 -8.14 21.58 -11.73
N SER A 113 -8.65 20.38 -11.69
CA SER A 113 -8.04 19.19 -12.33
C SER A 113 -9.14 18.46 -13.10
N PRO A 114 -9.29 18.76 -14.39
CA PRO A 114 -10.38 18.17 -15.20
C PRO A 114 -10.11 16.72 -15.61
N ILE A 115 -8.92 16.21 -15.31
CA ILE A 115 -8.45 14.89 -15.76
C ILE A 115 -9.28 13.79 -15.11
N ARG A 116 -9.90 12.96 -15.93
CA ARG A 116 -10.67 11.77 -15.56
C ARG A 116 -9.79 10.54 -15.68
N GLU A 117 -9.31 10.05 -14.54
CA GLU A 117 -8.37 8.94 -14.54
C GLU A 117 -8.44 8.14 -13.25
N GLU A 118 -8.45 6.83 -13.36
CA GLU A 118 -8.17 5.91 -12.28
C GLU A 118 -6.88 5.13 -12.51
N ILE A 119 -6.13 4.89 -11.43
CA ILE A 119 -4.83 4.23 -11.50
C ILE A 119 -4.76 3.13 -10.45
N VAL A 120 -4.51 1.90 -10.89
CA VAL A 120 -4.17 0.77 -10.03
C VAL A 120 -2.73 0.33 -10.31
N THR A 121 -1.93 0.25 -9.28
CA THR A 121 -0.55 -0.26 -9.35
C THR A 121 -0.44 -1.66 -8.76
N HIS A 122 0.51 -2.43 -9.29
CA HIS A 122 0.84 -3.76 -8.82
C HIS A 122 2.36 -3.96 -8.81
N PRO A 123 2.98 -4.17 -7.62
CA PRO A 123 4.44 -4.25 -7.50
C PRO A 123 5.04 -5.57 -7.97
N TRP A 124 4.24 -6.63 -8.07
CA TRP A 124 4.75 -7.94 -8.42
C TRP A 124 3.75 -8.73 -9.27
N HIS A 125 4.25 -9.40 -10.29
CA HIS A 125 3.43 -10.24 -11.13
C HIS A 125 3.86 -11.72 -11.06
N ARG A 126 2.87 -12.60 -10.99
CA ARG A 126 3.08 -14.01 -11.33
C ARG A 126 2.78 -14.20 -12.80
N SER A 127 3.80 -14.51 -13.58
CA SER A 127 3.64 -14.81 -15.02
C SER A 127 2.61 -15.93 -15.24
N GLY A 128 1.74 -15.74 -16.23
CA GLY A 128 0.78 -16.75 -16.68
C GLY A 128 -0.56 -16.79 -15.95
N ARG A 129 -0.87 -15.84 -15.07
CA ARG A 129 -2.15 -15.75 -14.39
C ARG A 129 -3.05 -14.66 -14.99
N ILE A 130 -4.35 -14.79 -14.79
CA ILE A 130 -5.38 -13.90 -15.33
C ILE A 130 -5.70 -12.84 -14.28
N TYR A 131 -5.65 -11.58 -14.70
CA TYR A 131 -6.23 -10.44 -13.97
C TYR A 131 -7.54 -10.07 -14.64
N HIS A 132 -8.51 -9.68 -13.86
CA HIS A 132 -9.77 -9.16 -14.36
C HIS A 132 -9.85 -7.66 -14.05
N VAL A 133 -10.12 -6.88 -15.07
CA VAL A 133 -10.42 -5.45 -14.94
C VAL A 133 -11.89 -5.28 -15.31
N ASN A 134 -12.66 -4.69 -14.42
CA ASN A 134 -14.04 -4.33 -14.65
C ASN A 134 -14.18 -2.81 -14.61
N VAL A 135 -14.93 -2.26 -15.54
CA VAL A 135 -15.30 -0.85 -15.60
C VAL A 135 -16.78 -0.77 -15.26
N SER A 136 -17.13 -0.01 -14.25
CA SER A 136 -18.50 0.21 -13.80
C SER A 136 -18.87 1.68 -13.95
N HIS A 137 -20.04 1.95 -14.50
CA HIS A 137 -20.63 3.28 -14.55
C HIS A 137 -21.35 3.54 -13.22
N PHE A 138 -20.61 4.08 -12.26
CA PHE A 138 -21.12 4.29 -10.91
C PHE A 138 -22.25 5.33 -10.88
N GLN A 139 -22.03 6.47 -11.56
CA GLN A 139 -23.03 7.51 -11.65
C GLN A 139 -23.10 8.14 -13.06
N ALA A 140 -24.17 7.90 -13.77
CA ALA A 140 -24.46 8.52 -15.07
C ALA A 140 -25.27 9.80 -14.87
N LEU A 141 -24.66 10.95 -15.03
CA LEU A 141 -25.33 12.26 -14.97
C LEU A 141 -25.78 12.74 -16.34
N THR A 142 -25.05 12.37 -17.39
CA THR A 142 -25.32 12.84 -18.76
C THR A 142 -26.36 12.00 -19.51
N HIS A 143 -26.67 10.81 -19.05
CA HIS A 143 -27.54 9.84 -19.77
C HIS A 143 -27.06 9.53 -21.19
N THR A 144 -25.79 9.70 -21.46
CA THR A 144 -25.14 9.38 -22.73
C THR A 144 -24.06 8.34 -22.51
N PRO A 145 -23.81 7.45 -23.51
CA PRO A 145 -22.73 6.47 -23.39
C PRO A 145 -21.38 7.16 -23.22
N VAL A 146 -20.59 6.64 -22.28
CA VAL A 146 -19.20 7.11 -22.01
C VAL A 146 -18.23 6.05 -22.44
N SER A 147 -17.21 6.45 -23.17
CA SER A 147 -16.11 5.57 -23.59
C SER A 147 -14.93 5.76 -22.65
N ALA A 148 -14.55 4.69 -21.97
CA ALA A 148 -13.35 4.63 -21.13
C ALA A 148 -12.26 3.83 -21.84
N LYS A 149 -11.04 4.34 -21.79
CA LYS A 149 -9.85 3.67 -22.30
C LYS A 149 -9.14 2.96 -21.16
N VAL A 150 -9.07 1.64 -21.22
CA VAL A 150 -8.34 0.81 -20.27
C VAL A 150 -6.99 0.43 -20.85
N LYS A 151 -5.93 0.77 -20.16
CA LYS A 151 -4.55 0.51 -20.59
C LYS A 151 -3.78 -0.18 -19.46
N VAL A 152 -2.99 -1.20 -19.81
CA VAL A 152 -2.08 -1.86 -18.89
C VAL A 152 -0.66 -1.73 -19.40
N GLN A 153 0.20 -1.22 -18.54
CA GLN A 153 1.61 -1.04 -18.83
C GLN A 153 2.48 -1.84 -17.87
N LYS A 154 3.42 -2.58 -18.44
CA LYS A 154 4.55 -3.12 -17.69
C LYS A 154 5.62 -2.02 -17.60
N LEU A 155 6.22 -1.82 -16.43
CA LEU A 155 7.18 -0.76 -16.19
C LEU A 155 8.64 -1.23 -16.25
N ASN A 156 8.89 -2.47 -15.86
CA ASN A 156 10.25 -3.00 -15.73
C ASN A 156 10.49 -4.19 -16.67
N PRO A 157 11.68 -4.33 -17.28
CA PRO A 157 12.84 -3.40 -17.25
C PRO A 157 12.62 -2.16 -18.11
N THR A 158 11.67 -2.18 -19.01
CA THR A 158 11.30 -1.09 -19.94
C THR A 158 9.80 -0.93 -19.95
N ALA A 159 9.33 0.31 -20.00
CA ALA A 159 7.90 0.59 -20.11
C ALA A 159 7.34 0.02 -21.42
N GLN A 160 6.34 -0.83 -21.33
CA GLN A 160 5.67 -1.45 -22.47
C GLN A 160 4.18 -1.50 -22.25
N VAL A 161 3.40 -1.02 -23.20
CA VAL A 161 1.95 -1.23 -23.22
C VAL A 161 1.67 -2.67 -23.62
N ILE A 162 0.97 -3.40 -22.78
CA ILE A 162 0.64 -4.82 -23.01
C ILE A 162 -0.85 -5.04 -23.27
N TYR A 163 -1.66 -4.03 -22.94
CA TYR A 163 -3.08 -3.99 -23.23
C TYR A 163 -3.52 -2.54 -23.42
N ASP A 164 -4.36 -2.30 -24.41
CA ASP A 164 -4.97 -0.99 -24.70
C ASP A 164 -6.31 -1.26 -25.40
N ASN A 165 -7.41 -0.90 -24.78
CA ASN A 165 -8.73 -1.10 -25.35
C ASN A 165 -9.70 -0.04 -24.82
N ILE A 166 -10.75 0.23 -25.61
CA ILE A 166 -11.83 1.13 -25.26
C ILE A 166 -13.07 0.30 -24.94
N VAL A 167 -13.70 0.63 -23.81
CA VAL A 167 -14.99 0.09 -23.40
C VAL A 167 -15.99 1.21 -23.30
N THR A 168 -17.25 0.95 -23.66
CA THR A 168 -18.33 1.94 -23.57
C THR A 168 -19.35 1.45 -22.59
N VAL A 169 -19.71 2.31 -21.63
CA VAL A 169 -20.77 2.11 -20.64
C VAL A 169 -21.84 3.18 -20.86
N ASP A 170 -23.12 2.85 -20.67
CA ASP A 170 -24.21 3.72 -21.12
C ASP A 170 -25.19 4.18 -20.04
N HIS A 171 -25.23 3.55 -18.87
CA HIS A 171 -26.11 3.94 -17.78
C HIS A 171 -25.56 3.56 -16.41
N THR A 172 -26.05 4.18 -15.37
CA THR A 172 -25.69 3.84 -13.99
C THR A 172 -25.91 2.35 -13.73
N GLY A 173 -24.85 1.68 -13.27
CA GLY A 173 -24.83 0.24 -13.02
C GLY A 173 -24.48 -0.61 -14.24
N ASP A 174 -24.22 0.00 -15.42
CA ASP A 174 -23.64 -0.75 -16.54
C ASP A 174 -22.19 -1.13 -16.22
N GLU A 175 -21.84 -2.38 -16.52
CA GLU A 175 -20.52 -2.92 -16.24
C GLU A 175 -19.96 -3.62 -17.46
N LYS A 176 -18.69 -3.36 -17.76
CA LYS A 176 -17.95 -4.04 -18.81
C LYS A 176 -16.66 -4.61 -18.25
N THR A 177 -16.42 -5.87 -18.52
CA THR A 177 -15.16 -6.53 -18.17
C THR A 177 -14.33 -6.72 -19.43
N PRO A 178 -13.47 -5.77 -19.79
CA PRO A 178 -12.50 -6.01 -20.82
C PRO A 178 -11.65 -7.19 -20.36
N CYS A 179 -11.71 -8.29 -21.12
CA CYS A 179 -10.98 -9.50 -20.77
C CYS A 179 -9.48 -9.25 -20.92
N VAL A 180 -8.82 -8.94 -19.83
CA VAL A 180 -7.36 -8.83 -19.76
C VAL A 180 -6.75 -10.22 -19.62
N SER A 181 -7.24 -11.18 -20.41
CA SER A 181 -6.71 -12.52 -20.42
C SER A 181 -5.31 -12.55 -21.05
N ARG A 182 -4.33 -13.02 -20.31
CA ARG A 182 -2.91 -13.23 -20.70
C ARG A 182 -2.03 -11.99 -20.78
N LEU A 183 -2.12 -11.10 -19.82
CA LEU A 183 -1.19 -9.96 -19.73
C LEU A 183 0.28 -10.35 -19.58
N MET A 184 0.63 -11.65 -19.48
CA MET A 184 1.95 -12.02 -18.98
C MET A 184 2.54 -13.25 -19.62
N ARG A 185 2.35 -13.47 -20.91
CA ARG A 185 3.23 -14.38 -21.62
C ARG A 185 4.46 -13.60 -22.07
N GLN A 186 5.57 -13.77 -21.36
CA GLN A 186 6.87 -13.29 -21.86
C GLN A 186 7.05 -13.70 -23.31
N ALA A 187 7.29 -12.74 -24.19
CA ALA A 187 8.09 -12.98 -25.37
C ALA A 187 9.49 -13.38 -24.87
N ARG A 188 9.87 -14.62 -25.12
CA ARG A 188 11.25 -15.05 -25.02
C ARG A 188 12.07 -14.34 -26.05
#